data_d63865680195a44f5f19ddd91f373439
#
_entry.id   d63865680195a44f5f19ddd91f373439
#
_cell.length_a   1.000
_cell.length_b   1.000
_cell.length_c   1.000
_cell.angle_alpha   90.00
_cell.angle_beta   90.00
_cell.angle_gamma   90.00
#
_symmetry.space_group_name_H-M   'P 1'
#
loop_
_entity.id
_entity.type
_entity.pdbx_description
1 polymer ?
#
loop_
_entity_poly.entity_id
_entity_poly.type
_entity_poly.pdbx_seq_one_letter_code
_entity_poly.pdbx_strand_id
1 'polypeptide(L)'
;MDGYLEIAKNTVVGMLKAGNKAEQYLNRTLKPLDISLQQFNVLRILRGRKGKAANLNTVQQRMIHKMSNTSRLIDKLIEKKLVERDICPDNRRKIELFITERGLNLLNDLDNKIQMTEAEI
;
A
#
# COMPACT_ATOMS: atom_id res chain seq x y z
N MET A 1 33.96 -11.19 19.06
CA MET A 1 33.22 -9.95 18.75
C MET A 1 33.13 -9.69 17.25
N ASP A 2 34.23 -9.82 16.53
CA ASP A 2 34.25 -9.54 15.09
C ASP A 2 33.32 -10.45 14.28
N GLY A 3 33.23 -11.75 14.65
CA GLY A 3 32.34 -12.69 13.99
C GLY A 3 30.85 -12.38 14.18
N TYR A 4 30.47 -11.86 15.34
CA TYR A 4 29.10 -11.46 15.64
C TYR A 4 28.67 -10.25 14.79
N LEU A 5 29.54 -9.25 14.69
CA LEU A 5 29.27 -8.05 13.87
C LEU A 5 29.15 -8.40 12.39
N GLU A 6 29.98 -9.31 11.90
CA GLU A 6 29.93 -9.77 10.52
C GLU A 6 28.63 -10.53 10.20
N ILE A 7 28.19 -11.42 11.12
CA ILE A 7 26.92 -12.13 11.01
C ILE A 7 25.75 -11.14 10.99
N ALA A 8 25.76 -10.15 11.88
CA ALA A 8 24.72 -9.13 11.93
C ALA A 8 24.65 -8.31 10.62
N LYS A 9 25.80 -7.91 10.07
CA LYS A 9 25.87 -7.22 8.78
C LYS A 9 25.32 -8.06 7.65
N ASN A 10 25.69 -9.34 7.57
CA ASN A 10 25.22 -10.26 6.54
C ASN A 10 23.71 -10.47 6.63
N THR A 11 23.16 -10.55 7.85
CA THR A 11 21.71 -10.66 8.08
C THR A 11 20.98 -9.42 7.57
N VAL A 12 21.47 -8.22 7.90
CA VAL A 12 20.86 -6.97 7.44
C VAL A 12 20.90 -6.87 5.90
N VAL A 13 22.05 -7.17 5.29
CA VAL A 13 22.18 -7.15 3.83
C VAL A 13 21.24 -8.16 3.18
N GLY A 14 21.10 -9.36 3.76
CA GLY A 14 20.16 -10.36 3.28
C GLY A 14 18.71 -9.88 3.34
N MET A 15 18.33 -9.24 4.43
CA MET A 15 16.98 -8.67 4.59
C MET A 15 16.72 -7.55 3.57
N LEU A 16 17.68 -6.68 3.33
CA LEU A 16 17.57 -5.61 2.33
C LEU A 16 17.44 -6.16 0.92
N LYS A 17 18.22 -7.18 0.57
CA LYS A 17 18.12 -7.84 -0.74
C LYS A 17 16.78 -8.54 -0.93
N ALA A 18 16.27 -9.22 0.09
CA ALA A 18 14.96 -9.86 0.06
C ALA A 18 13.84 -8.81 -0.09
N GLY A 19 13.92 -7.70 0.63
CA GLY A 19 12.98 -6.59 0.52
C GLY A 19 12.96 -5.99 -0.87
N ASN A 20 14.11 -5.77 -1.49
CA ASN A 20 14.22 -5.25 -2.86
C ASN A 20 13.62 -6.22 -3.88
N LYS A 21 13.84 -7.52 -3.73
CA LYS A 21 13.23 -8.54 -4.60
C LYS A 21 11.71 -8.52 -4.49
N ALA A 22 11.18 -8.45 -3.27
CA ALA A 22 9.74 -8.39 -3.01
C ALA A 22 9.14 -7.14 -3.66
N GLU A 23 9.79 -5.98 -3.50
CA GLU A 23 9.37 -4.72 -4.11
C GLU A 23 9.33 -4.79 -5.63
N GLN A 24 10.39 -5.27 -6.26
CA GLN A 24 10.47 -5.45 -7.71
C GLN A 24 9.37 -6.36 -8.22
N TYR A 25 9.10 -7.41 -7.47
CA TYR A 25 8.08 -8.39 -7.81
C TYR A 25 6.68 -7.78 -7.74
N LEU A 26 6.38 -7.07 -6.66
CA LEU A 26 5.11 -6.36 -6.50
C LEU A 26 4.92 -5.32 -7.62
N ASN A 27 5.96 -4.58 -7.96
CA ASN A 27 5.91 -3.60 -9.04
C ASN A 27 5.58 -4.24 -10.39
N ARG A 28 6.14 -5.41 -10.70
CA ARG A 28 5.81 -6.16 -11.92
C ARG A 28 4.35 -6.60 -11.96
N THR A 29 3.82 -7.03 -10.82
CA THR A 29 2.42 -7.46 -10.71
C THR A 29 1.46 -6.29 -10.83
N LEU A 30 1.84 -5.13 -10.30
CA LEU A 30 1.00 -3.92 -10.30
C LEU A 30 1.05 -3.15 -11.61
N LYS A 31 2.15 -3.24 -12.36
CA LYS A 31 2.36 -2.45 -13.59
C LYS A 31 1.23 -2.61 -14.62
N PRO A 32 0.76 -3.83 -14.95
CA PRO A 32 -0.35 -3.99 -15.90
C PRO A 32 -1.64 -3.33 -15.44
N LEU A 33 -1.82 -3.12 -14.14
CA LEU A 33 -3.00 -2.49 -13.56
C LEU A 33 -2.86 -0.97 -13.43
N ASP A 34 -1.69 -0.43 -13.80
CA ASP A 34 -1.36 0.99 -13.69
C ASP A 34 -1.52 1.50 -12.26
N ILE A 35 -1.03 0.72 -11.31
CA ILE A 35 -1.05 1.04 -9.89
C ILE A 35 0.38 0.97 -9.35
N SER A 36 0.79 2.00 -8.61
CA SER A 36 2.09 2.03 -7.94
C SER A 36 2.03 1.22 -6.64
N LEU A 37 3.20 0.86 -6.12
CA LEU A 37 3.32 0.21 -4.82
C LEU A 37 2.71 1.07 -3.71
N GLN A 38 2.91 2.37 -3.76
CA GLN A 38 2.36 3.32 -2.80
C GLN A 38 0.83 3.36 -2.87
N GLN A 39 0.26 3.36 -4.07
CA GLN A 39 -1.20 3.30 -4.25
C GLN A 39 -1.77 1.98 -3.73
N PHE A 40 -1.10 0.87 -4.00
CA PHE A 40 -1.46 -0.43 -3.46
C PHE A 40 -1.47 -0.41 -1.92
N ASN A 41 -0.47 0.21 -1.31
CA ASN A 41 -0.38 0.36 0.13
C ASN A 41 -1.55 1.17 0.71
N VAL A 42 -1.94 2.26 0.06
CA VAL A 42 -3.13 3.04 0.44
C VAL A 42 -4.39 2.16 0.43
N LEU A 43 -4.59 1.39 -0.64
CA LEU A 43 -5.75 0.50 -0.75
C LEU A 43 -5.77 -0.53 0.38
N ARG A 44 -4.63 -1.12 0.73
CA ARG A 44 -4.54 -2.08 1.83
C ARG A 44 -4.87 -1.44 3.17
N ILE A 45 -4.41 -0.23 3.40
CA ILE A 45 -4.72 0.52 4.63
C ILE A 45 -6.23 0.75 4.74
N LEU A 46 -6.86 1.19 3.65
CA LEU A 46 -8.31 1.44 3.65
C LEU A 46 -9.11 0.16 3.81
N ARG A 47 -8.69 -0.94 3.19
CA ARG A 47 -9.32 -2.25 3.39
C ARG A 47 -9.24 -2.69 4.86
N GLY A 48 -8.13 -2.44 5.52
CA GLY A 48 -7.95 -2.74 6.93
C GLY A 48 -8.88 -1.98 7.87
N ARG A 49 -9.48 -0.88 7.41
CA ARG A 49 -10.48 -0.13 8.17
C ARG A 49 -11.85 -0.79 8.20
N LYS A 50 -12.08 -1.83 7.39
CA LYS A 50 -13.32 -2.64 7.37
C LYS A 50 -14.59 -1.81 7.19
N GLY A 51 -14.57 -0.89 6.23
CA GLY A 51 -15.70 -0.01 5.92
C GLY A 51 -15.77 1.25 6.77
N LYS A 52 -14.88 1.41 7.75
CA LYS A 52 -14.78 2.65 8.52
C LYS A 52 -13.99 3.69 7.75
N ALA A 53 -14.36 4.95 7.92
CA ALA A 53 -13.68 6.07 7.32
C ALA A 53 -12.22 6.18 7.80
N ALA A 54 -11.35 6.61 6.91
CA ALA A 54 -10.00 7.03 7.24
C ALA A 54 -9.80 8.46 6.72
N ASN A 55 -9.11 9.29 7.48
CA ASN A 55 -8.69 10.61 6.99
C ASN A 55 -7.29 10.52 6.39
N LEU A 56 -6.87 11.59 5.70
CA LEU A 56 -5.55 11.66 5.06
C LEU A 56 -4.42 11.39 6.05
N ASN A 57 -4.53 11.95 7.25
CA ASN A 57 -3.52 11.81 8.29
C ASN A 57 -3.37 10.35 8.75
N THR A 58 -4.50 9.63 8.90
CA THR A 58 -4.49 8.20 9.25
C THR A 58 -3.75 7.39 8.17
N VAL A 59 -4.02 7.68 6.90
CA VAL A 59 -3.35 7.01 5.78
C VAL A 59 -1.85 7.30 5.80
N GLN A 60 -1.46 8.56 5.97
CA GLN A 60 -0.06 8.96 6.01
C GLN A 60 0.72 8.26 7.13
N GLN A 61 0.12 8.16 8.32
CA GLN A 61 0.76 7.53 9.46
C GLN A 61 1.01 6.03 9.26
N ARG A 62 0.19 5.37 8.46
CA ARG A 62 0.27 3.93 8.21
C ARG A 62 1.03 3.56 6.95
N MET A 63 1.44 4.54 6.15
CA MET A 63 2.24 4.28 4.95
C MET A 63 3.62 3.74 5.33
N ILE A 64 4.07 2.71 4.60
CA ILE A 64 5.40 2.13 4.77
C ILE A 64 6.46 3.19 4.48
N HIS A 65 6.28 3.94 3.41
CA HIS A 65 7.12 5.08 3.07
C HIS A 65 6.32 6.36 3.27
N LYS A 66 6.77 7.23 4.17
CA LYS A 66 6.15 8.53 4.36
C LYS A 66 6.50 9.43 3.18
N MET A 67 5.52 9.69 2.35
CA MET A 67 5.70 10.53 1.16
C MET A 67 4.93 11.83 1.32
N SER A 68 5.49 12.90 0.77
CA SER A 68 4.87 14.23 0.78
C SER A 68 3.69 14.37 -0.19
N ASN A 69 3.49 13.38 -1.07
CA ASN A 69 2.48 13.44 -2.14
C ASN A 69 1.31 12.46 -1.94
N THR A 70 0.98 12.11 -0.69
CA THR A 70 -0.11 11.18 -0.38
C THR A 70 -1.44 11.65 -0.95
N SER A 71 -1.72 12.96 -0.88
CA SER A 71 -2.94 13.54 -1.47
C SER A 71 -3.05 13.25 -2.96
N ARG A 72 -1.95 13.37 -3.69
CA ARG A 72 -1.91 13.12 -5.14
C ARG A 72 -2.15 11.64 -5.45
N LEU A 73 -1.58 10.73 -4.64
CA LEU A 73 -1.81 9.30 -4.78
C LEU A 73 -3.30 8.96 -4.60
N ILE A 74 -3.93 9.56 -3.61
CA ILE A 74 -5.35 9.37 -3.31
C ILE A 74 -6.22 9.94 -4.43
N ASP A 75 -5.90 11.14 -4.93
CA ASP A 75 -6.63 11.76 -6.04
C ASP A 75 -6.65 10.86 -7.28
N LYS A 76 -5.51 10.24 -7.61
CA LYS A 76 -5.42 9.30 -8.72
C LYS A 76 -6.26 8.03 -8.47
N LEU A 77 -6.30 7.55 -7.24
CA LEU A 77 -7.15 6.41 -6.88
C LEU A 77 -8.63 6.74 -6.99
N ILE A 78 -9.01 7.97 -6.64
CA ILE A 78 -10.38 8.47 -6.81
C ILE A 78 -10.74 8.55 -8.29
N GLU A 79 -9.85 9.04 -9.14
CA GLU A 79 -10.04 9.07 -10.58
C GLU A 79 -10.29 7.67 -11.17
N LYS A 80 -9.59 6.67 -10.65
CA LYS A 80 -9.73 5.27 -11.04
C LYS A 80 -10.95 4.58 -10.43
N LYS A 81 -11.71 5.29 -9.58
CA LYS A 81 -12.89 4.79 -8.87
C LYS A 81 -12.56 3.64 -7.90
N LEU A 82 -11.35 3.60 -7.38
CA LEU A 82 -10.90 2.62 -6.39
C LEU A 82 -11.08 3.12 -4.96
N VAL A 83 -11.16 4.44 -4.79
CA VAL A 83 -11.35 5.13 -3.51
C VAL A 83 -12.44 6.17 -3.69
N GLU A 84 -13.26 6.36 -2.66
CA GLU A 84 -14.25 7.41 -2.57
C GLU A 84 -13.89 8.39 -1.47
N ARG A 85 -14.27 9.64 -1.68
CA ARG A 85 -14.04 10.72 -0.74
C ARG A 85 -15.37 11.35 -0.37
N ASP A 86 -15.67 11.41 0.92
CA ASP A 86 -16.80 12.14 1.46
C ASP A 86 -16.32 13.32 2.29
N ILE A 87 -17.02 14.45 2.15
CA ILE A 87 -16.79 15.62 2.98
C ILE A 87 -17.73 15.55 4.17
N CYS A 88 -17.18 15.67 5.39
CA CYS A 88 -17.98 15.65 6.59
C CYS A 88 -18.93 16.86 6.61
N PRO A 89 -20.26 16.69 6.78
CA PRO A 89 -21.21 17.80 6.76
C PRO A 89 -20.94 18.85 7.85
N ASP A 90 -20.43 18.41 9.00
CA ASP A 90 -20.16 19.28 10.14
C ASP A 90 -18.81 19.99 10.08
N ASN A 91 -17.90 19.49 9.24
CA ASN A 91 -16.58 20.07 9.11
C ASN A 91 -16.02 19.83 7.70
N ARG A 92 -16.10 20.86 6.85
CA ARG A 92 -15.62 20.82 5.46
C ARG A 92 -14.13 20.55 5.32
N ARG A 93 -13.35 20.72 6.39
CA ARG A 93 -11.92 20.39 6.41
C ARG A 93 -11.65 18.91 6.66
N LYS A 94 -12.67 18.18 7.12
CA LYS A 94 -12.55 16.76 7.43
C LYS A 94 -13.02 15.93 6.24
N ILE A 95 -12.07 15.34 5.55
CA ILE A 95 -12.31 14.47 4.39
C ILE A 95 -12.22 13.03 4.86
N GLU A 96 -13.25 12.26 4.59
CA GLU A 96 -13.31 10.83 4.89
C GLU A 96 -13.05 10.03 3.61
N LEU A 97 -12.19 9.03 3.73
CA LEU A 97 -11.77 8.17 2.62
C LEU A 97 -12.26 6.75 2.84
N PHE A 98 -12.80 6.15 1.78
CA PHE A 98 -13.31 4.77 1.78
C PHE A 98 -12.79 4.03 0.56
N ILE A 99 -12.49 2.74 0.71
CA ILE A 99 -12.23 1.88 -0.44
C ILE A 99 -13.58 1.50 -1.08
N THR A 100 -13.61 1.51 -2.42
CA THR A 100 -14.79 1.09 -3.17
C THR A 100 -14.86 -0.42 -3.32
N GLU A 101 -15.99 -0.95 -3.76
CA GLU A 101 -16.12 -2.36 -4.12
C GLU A 101 -15.13 -2.76 -5.21
N ARG A 102 -14.92 -1.88 -6.20
CA ARG A 102 -13.92 -2.08 -7.25
C ARG A 102 -12.51 -2.19 -6.66
N GLY A 103 -12.18 -1.34 -5.68
CA GLY A 103 -10.90 -1.39 -4.98
C GLY A 103 -10.72 -2.68 -4.20
N LEU A 104 -11.76 -3.15 -3.52
CA LEU A 104 -11.74 -4.42 -2.80
C LEU A 104 -11.53 -5.60 -3.75
N ASN A 105 -12.24 -5.64 -4.88
CA ASN A 105 -12.10 -6.69 -5.88
C ASN A 105 -10.69 -6.71 -6.46
N LEU A 106 -10.11 -5.55 -6.74
CA LEU A 106 -8.74 -5.43 -7.21
C LEU A 106 -7.75 -6.02 -6.21
N LEU A 107 -7.89 -5.69 -4.92
CA LEU A 107 -7.02 -6.22 -3.88
C LEU A 107 -7.14 -7.74 -3.74
N ASN A 108 -8.36 -8.27 -3.82
CA ASN A 108 -8.58 -9.71 -3.73
C ASN A 108 -7.90 -10.45 -4.88
N ASP A 109 -7.99 -9.90 -6.10
CA ASP A 109 -7.29 -10.46 -7.27
C ASP A 109 -5.78 -10.40 -7.11
N LEU A 110 -5.26 -9.29 -6.58
CA LEU A 110 -3.82 -9.13 -6.33
C LEU A 110 -3.34 -10.07 -5.23
N ASP A 111 -4.09 -10.23 -4.16
CA ASP A 111 -3.75 -11.15 -3.08
C ASP A 111 -3.60 -12.58 -3.61
N ASN A 112 -4.50 -13.02 -4.49
CA ASN A 112 -4.43 -14.33 -5.11
C ASN A 112 -3.17 -14.48 -5.97
N LYS A 113 -2.82 -13.46 -6.76
CA LYS A 113 -1.61 -13.47 -7.59
C LYS A 113 -0.35 -13.49 -6.75
N ILE A 114 -0.31 -12.72 -5.67
CA ILE A 114 0.83 -12.65 -4.76
C ILE A 114 1.03 -13.98 -4.05
N GLN A 115 -0.04 -14.64 -3.58
CA GLN A 115 0.02 -15.97 -2.96
C GLN A 115 0.56 -17.01 -3.92
N MET A 116 0.11 -17.01 -5.17
CA MET A 116 0.62 -17.93 -6.19
C MET A 116 2.11 -17.77 -6.42
N THR A 117 2.61 -16.59 -6.28
CA THR A 117 4.03 -16.29 -6.49
C THR A 117 4.88 -16.61 -5.29
N GLU A 118 4.39 -16.36 -4.09
CA GLU A 118 5.06 -16.80 -2.86
C GLU A 118 5.25 -18.31 -2.87
N ALA A 119 4.32 -19.06 -3.46
CA ALA A 119 4.41 -20.52 -3.59
C ALA A 119 5.48 -20.96 -4.59
N GLU A 120 5.86 -20.11 -5.56
CA GLU A 120 6.90 -20.40 -6.55
C GLU A 120 8.31 -20.02 -6.07
N ILE A 121 8.41 -19.22 -5.04
CA ILE A 121 9.68 -18.83 -4.43
C ILE A 121 10.10 -19.79 -3.35
#